data_d6b21ef4b5fb05ff26158cbf10932309
#
_entry.id   d6b21ef4b5fb05ff26158cbf10932309
#
_cell.length_a   1.000
_cell.length_b   1.000
_cell.length_c   1.000
_cell.angle_alpha   90.00
_cell.angle_beta   90.00
_cell.angle_gamma   90.00
#
_symmetry.space_group_name_H-M   'P 1'
#
loop_
_entity.id
_entity.type
_entity.pdbx_description
1 polymer ?
#
loop_
_entity_poly.entity_id
_entity_poly.type
_entity_poly.pdbx_seq_one_letter_code
_entity_poly.pdbx_strand_id
1 'polypeptide(L)'
;ATLGGNLLCENRCIFFNQSEWWRDAVGLCLKCDGDVCIATGGKKNCFSKFVSDLAPILISLDATINVVNQDGGYICPLEDIYTGNGLRPRKIEGSAILSSVHLPLVSNYKCVFKKLRWRKSVDFTSLTTAVSINDAGKIKIVLGGVDPKPVVVKGSRKDDISLLISQAIKKARIVENDVFTRLYRKEIISVFLTDSFEELLG
;
A
#
# COMPACT_ATOMS: atom_id res chain seq x y z
N ALA A 1 -1.79 -15.47 8.96
CA ALA A 1 -2.89 -14.52 8.71
C ALA A 1 -3.76 -15.05 7.56
N THR A 2 -5.05 -14.74 7.57
CA THR A 2 -5.94 -15.00 6.44
C THR A 2 -5.73 -13.98 5.34
N LEU A 3 -6.18 -14.27 4.12
CA LEU A 3 -6.16 -13.31 3.00
C LEU A 3 -6.91 -12.02 3.37
N GLY A 4 -8.15 -12.14 3.86
CA GLY A 4 -8.94 -10.98 4.29
C GLY A 4 -8.27 -10.18 5.40
N GLY A 5 -7.71 -10.85 6.41
CA GLY A 5 -6.97 -10.18 7.48
C GLY A 5 -5.71 -9.45 7.01
N ASN A 6 -5.03 -9.93 5.95
CA ASN A 6 -3.92 -9.22 5.35
C ASN A 6 -4.39 -7.96 4.58
N LEU A 7 -5.47 -8.08 3.81
CA LEU A 7 -6.05 -6.94 3.07
C LEU A 7 -6.62 -5.86 3.98
N LEU A 8 -7.14 -6.26 5.15
CA LEU A 8 -7.74 -5.37 6.14
C LEU A 8 -6.81 -5.04 7.31
N CYS A 9 -5.50 -5.33 7.20
CA CYS A 9 -4.57 -5.04 8.29
C CYS A 9 -4.49 -3.54 8.59
N GLU A 10 -4.24 -3.21 9.87
CA GLU A 10 -4.08 -1.83 10.31
C GLU A 10 -2.79 -1.21 9.78
N ASN A 11 -2.86 0.07 9.43
CA ASN A 11 -1.69 0.85 9.07
C ASN A 11 -0.70 0.97 10.23
N ARG A 12 0.59 1.02 9.93
CA ARG A 12 1.70 1.04 10.89
C ARG A 12 2.48 2.35 10.87
N CYS A 13 2.96 2.75 12.04
CA CYS A 13 3.79 3.94 12.20
C CYS A 13 4.70 3.74 13.42
N ILE A 14 5.98 4.09 13.31
CA ILE A 14 6.93 3.94 14.43
C ILE A 14 6.53 4.77 15.66
N PHE A 15 5.78 5.85 15.50
CA PHE A 15 5.29 6.67 16.62
C PHE A 15 4.03 6.09 17.28
N PHE A 16 3.19 5.38 16.53
CA PHE A 16 1.96 4.78 17.05
C PHE A 16 2.18 3.39 17.62
N ASN A 17 2.99 2.56 16.96
CA ASN A 17 3.19 1.15 17.35
C ASN A 17 4.27 1.00 18.42
N GLN A 18 4.14 1.73 19.49
CA GLN A 18 5.00 1.73 20.68
C GLN A 18 4.18 1.42 21.95
N SER A 19 4.85 1.20 23.08
CA SER A 19 4.17 1.08 24.37
C SER A 19 3.42 2.37 24.73
N GLU A 20 2.43 2.27 25.58
CA GLU A 20 1.68 3.41 26.11
C GLU A 20 2.63 4.40 26.79
N TRP A 21 3.47 3.91 27.70
CA TRP A 21 4.48 4.72 28.38
C TRP A 21 5.37 5.51 27.41
N TRP A 22 5.82 4.90 26.31
CA TRP A 22 6.64 5.59 25.31
C TRP A 22 5.85 6.69 24.60
N ARG A 23 4.60 6.42 24.24
CA ARG A 23 3.74 7.41 23.59
C ARG A 23 3.45 8.59 24.50
N ASP A 24 3.23 8.35 25.79
CA ASP A 24 3.01 9.42 26.79
C ASP A 24 4.25 10.30 26.94
N ALA A 25 5.44 9.71 26.95
CA ALA A 25 6.70 10.43 27.07
C ALA A 25 7.04 11.29 25.84
N VAL A 26 6.72 10.83 24.63
CA VAL A 26 7.02 11.54 23.37
C VAL A 26 5.90 12.50 22.97
N GLY A 27 4.69 12.27 23.44
CA GLY A 27 3.46 12.96 23.08
C GLY A 27 2.55 12.09 22.23
N LEU A 28 1.23 12.24 22.45
CA LEU A 28 0.22 11.48 21.74
C LEU A 28 0.05 12.00 20.31
N CYS A 29 -0.05 11.08 19.35
CA CYS A 29 -0.34 11.44 17.96
C CYS A 29 -1.86 11.37 17.67
N LEU A 30 -2.30 11.88 16.52
CA LEU A 30 -3.70 11.84 16.07
C LEU A 30 -4.39 10.49 16.19
N LYS A 31 -3.65 9.38 16.11
CA LYS A 31 -4.20 8.02 16.23
C LYS A 31 -4.30 7.53 17.67
N CYS A 32 -3.81 8.31 18.62
CA CYS A 32 -3.85 8.08 20.07
C CYS A 32 -4.43 9.30 20.80
N ASP A 33 -5.48 9.91 20.25
CA ASP A 33 -6.19 11.05 20.84
C ASP A 33 -5.36 12.34 21.03
N GLY A 34 -4.22 12.44 20.32
CA GLY A 34 -3.42 13.67 20.27
C GLY A 34 -3.85 14.61 19.16
N ASP A 35 -3.28 15.82 19.14
CA ASP A 35 -3.69 16.91 18.25
C ASP A 35 -2.95 16.94 16.90
N VAL A 36 -1.84 16.20 16.78
CA VAL A 36 -0.97 16.27 15.60
C VAL A 36 -0.49 14.89 15.17
N CYS A 37 -0.26 14.73 13.87
CA CYS A 37 0.51 13.60 13.37
C CYS A 37 1.99 13.86 13.61
N ILE A 38 2.65 13.13 14.52
CA ILE A 38 4.06 13.36 14.88
C ILE A 38 4.97 13.26 13.65
N ALA A 39 4.67 12.35 12.71
CA ALA A 39 5.47 12.17 11.50
C ALA A 39 5.44 13.36 10.52
N THR A 40 4.45 14.25 10.61
CA THR A 40 4.25 15.32 9.62
C THR A 40 3.94 16.69 10.23
N GLY A 41 3.62 16.77 11.53
CA GLY A 41 3.10 17.97 12.17
C GLY A 41 1.65 18.35 11.76
N GLY A 42 1.02 17.56 10.89
CA GLY A 42 -0.33 17.85 10.39
C GLY A 42 -1.43 17.53 11.42
N LYS A 43 -2.53 18.30 11.40
CA LYS A 43 -3.64 18.19 12.38
C LYS A 43 -4.86 17.43 11.85
N LYS A 44 -4.92 17.06 10.57
CA LYS A 44 -6.13 16.49 9.95
C LYS A 44 -5.98 15.04 9.52
N ASN A 45 -4.80 14.63 9.05
CA ASN A 45 -4.58 13.32 8.45
C ASN A 45 -3.48 12.56 9.16
N CYS A 46 -3.71 11.28 9.41
CA CYS A 46 -2.68 10.36 9.88
C CYS A 46 -1.95 9.76 8.68
N PHE A 47 -0.61 9.81 8.70
CA PHE A 47 0.25 9.26 7.66
C PHE A 47 0.85 7.89 8.04
N SER A 48 0.20 7.12 8.92
CA SER A 48 0.61 5.74 9.16
C SER A 48 0.57 4.96 7.85
N LYS A 49 1.65 4.22 7.56
CA LYS A 49 1.86 3.54 6.28
C LYS A 49 0.97 2.32 6.11
N PHE A 50 0.50 2.10 4.91
CA PHE A 50 -0.21 0.91 4.48
C PHE A 50 0.75 -0.29 4.36
N VAL A 51 0.47 -1.41 5.01
CA VAL A 51 1.42 -2.51 5.17
C VAL A 51 0.89 -3.89 4.76
N SER A 52 -0.23 -3.96 4.03
CA SER A 52 -0.66 -5.22 3.42
C SER A 52 0.37 -5.69 2.40
N ASP A 53 0.80 -6.93 2.51
CA ASP A 53 1.72 -7.55 1.54
C ASP A 53 0.99 -7.98 0.27
N LEU A 54 -0.28 -8.40 0.39
CA LEU A 54 -1.05 -8.96 -0.72
C LEU A 54 -1.79 -7.90 -1.55
N ALA A 55 -2.23 -6.80 -0.93
CA ALA A 55 -3.01 -5.80 -1.65
C ALA A 55 -2.26 -5.20 -2.85
N PRO A 56 -0.96 -4.87 -2.80
CA PRO A 56 -0.28 -4.32 -3.97
C PRO A 56 -0.31 -5.23 -5.19
N ILE A 57 -0.03 -6.54 -5.01
CA ILE A 57 -0.05 -7.47 -6.13
C ILE A 57 -1.47 -7.71 -6.65
N LEU A 58 -2.45 -7.89 -5.77
CA LEU A 58 -3.85 -8.09 -6.14
C LEU A 58 -4.43 -6.88 -6.88
N ILE A 59 -4.12 -5.66 -6.43
CA ILE A 59 -4.51 -4.42 -7.12
C ILE A 59 -3.84 -4.34 -8.50
N SER A 60 -2.57 -4.73 -8.62
CA SER A 60 -1.87 -4.73 -9.90
C SER A 60 -2.50 -5.68 -10.91
N LEU A 61 -3.14 -6.75 -10.44
CA LEU A 61 -3.86 -7.75 -11.22
C LEU A 61 -5.36 -7.45 -11.41
N ASP A 62 -5.80 -6.23 -11.14
CA ASP A 62 -7.20 -5.80 -11.28
C ASP A 62 -8.20 -6.57 -10.40
N ALA A 63 -7.77 -7.01 -9.20
CA ALA A 63 -8.64 -7.74 -8.29
C ALA A 63 -9.85 -6.93 -7.85
N THR A 64 -11.02 -7.59 -7.81
CA THR A 64 -12.23 -7.12 -7.15
C THR A 64 -12.47 -7.93 -5.88
N ILE A 65 -13.23 -7.37 -4.96
CA ILE A 65 -13.60 -8.01 -3.70
C ILE A 65 -15.11 -8.03 -3.54
N ASN A 66 -15.62 -9.06 -2.89
CA ASN A 66 -17.00 -9.11 -2.42
C ASN A 66 -17.02 -8.81 -0.93
N VAL A 67 -17.75 -7.77 -0.55
CA VAL A 67 -17.96 -7.32 0.82
C VAL A 67 -19.41 -7.60 1.20
N VAL A 68 -19.62 -8.26 2.33
CA VAL A 68 -20.93 -8.60 2.86
C VAL A 68 -21.12 -7.87 4.18
N ASN A 69 -22.24 -7.19 4.37
CA ASN A 69 -22.67 -6.53 5.58
C ASN A 69 -24.13 -6.88 5.91
N GLN A 70 -24.71 -6.25 6.91
CA GLN A 70 -26.10 -6.51 7.34
C GLN A 70 -27.15 -6.18 6.27
N ASP A 71 -26.85 -5.22 5.38
CA ASP A 71 -27.75 -4.74 4.32
C ASP A 71 -27.63 -5.55 3.02
N GLY A 72 -26.73 -6.55 3.00
CA GLY A 72 -26.45 -7.38 1.83
C GLY A 72 -24.98 -7.39 1.44
N GLY A 73 -24.68 -7.58 0.14
CA GLY A 73 -23.32 -7.62 -0.37
C GLY A 73 -23.12 -6.73 -1.57
N TYR A 74 -21.87 -6.29 -1.79
CA TYR A 74 -21.47 -5.57 -2.98
C TYR A 74 -20.09 -5.98 -3.46
N ILE A 75 -19.82 -5.81 -4.76
CA ILE A 75 -18.52 -6.05 -5.38
C ILE A 75 -17.91 -4.71 -5.77
N CYS A 76 -16.64 -4.52 -5.44
CA CYS A 76 -15.90 -3.32 -5.83
C CYS A 76 -14.43 -3.65 -6.15
N PRO A 77 -13.71 -2.78 -6.90
CA PRO A 77 -12.26 -2.89 -7.04
C PRO A 77 -11.57 -2.85 -5.68
N LEU A 78 -10.57 -3.71 -5.48
CA LEU A 78 -9.84 -3.76 -4.21
C LEU A 78 -9.20 -2.40 -3.85
N GLU A 79 -8.73 -1.63 -4.83
CA GLU A 79 -8.11 -0.31 -4.60
C GLU A 79 -9.06 0.69 -3.95
N ASP A 80 -10.37 0.57 -4.14
CA ASP A 80 -11.38 1.56 -3.73
C ASP A 80 -11.69 1.53 -2.24
N ILE A 81 -11.36 0.47 -1.53
CA ILE A 81 -11.62 0.38 -0.10
C ILE A 81 -10.67 1.19 0.76
N TYR A 82 -9.53 1.64 0.23
CA TYR A 82 -8.50 2.36 0.99
C TYR A 82 -8.66 3.87 0.88
N THR A 83 -8.70 4.55 2.02
CA THR A 83 -9.03 6.00 2.07
C THR A 83 -7.83 6.91 1.83
N GLY A 84 -6.63 6.49 2.27
CA GLY A 84 -5.43 7.34 2.30
C GLY A 84 -5.30 8.23 3.54
N ASN A 85 -6.07 7.93 4.60
CA ASN A 85 -5.94 8.52 5.93
C ASN A 85 -5.82 7.41 6.97
N GLY A 86 -4.72 7.35 7.69
CA GLY A 86 -4.47 6.31 8.67
C GLY A 86 -5.38 6.32 9.91
N LEU A 87 -6.19 7.37 10.12
CA LEU A 87 -7.24 7.39 11.16
C LEU A 87 -8.40 6.47 10.78
N ARG A 88 -8.76 6.47 9.51
CA ARG A 88 -9.81 5.62 8.93
C ARG A 88 -9.27 5.02 7.63
N PRO A 89 -8.39 4.03 7.71
CA PRO A 89 -7.65 3.54 6.53
C PRO A 89 -8.53 2.84 5.50
N ARG A 90 -9.74 2.44 5.87
CA ARG A 90 -10.68 1.69 5.04
C ARG A 90 -12.06 2.33 5.02
N LYS A 91 -12.79 2.15 3.92
CA LYS A 91 -14.19 2.53 3.76
C LYS A 91 -15.15 1.42 4.22
N ILE A 92 -14.64 0.22 4.48
CA ILE A 92 -15.44 -0.92 4.93
C ILE A 92 -15.84 -0.71 6.38
N GLU A 93 -17.12 -0.89 6.68
CA GLU A 93 -17.68 -0.81 8.03
C GLU A 93 -17.17 -1.94 8.92
N GLY A 94 -17.12 -1.71 10.24
CA GLY A 94 -16.58 -2.66 11.21
C GLY A 94 -17.32 -4.01 11.29
N SER A 95 -18.61 -4.02 10.92
CA SER A 95 -19.47 -5.22 10.87
C SER A 95 -19.41 -5.98 9.55
N ALA A 96 -18.72 -5.46 8.53
CA ALA A 96 -18.65 -6.08 7.22
C ALA A 96 -17.54 -7.13 7.13
N ILE A 97 -17.79 -8.15 6.31
CA ILE A 97 -16.88 -9.28 6.05
C ILE A 97 -16.43 -9.22 4.60
N LEU A 98 -15.13 -9.31 4.37
CA LEU A 98 -14.57 -9.57 3.04
C LEU A 98 -14.69 -11.07 2.77
N SER A 99 -15.66 -11.47 1.93
CA SER A 99 -16.03 -12.87 1.72
C SER A 99 -15.21 -13.54 0.63
N SER A 100 -14.83 -12.80 -0.44
CA SER A 100 -14.02 -13.33 -1.53
C SER A 100 -13.22 -12.25 -2.25
N VAL A 101 -12.16 -12.70 -2.92
CA VAL A 101 -11.34 -11.89 -3.85
C VAL A 101 -11.42 -12.55 -5.22
N HIS A 102 -11.69 -11.77 -6.25
CA HIS A 102 -11.81 -12.24 -7.62
C HIS A 102 -10.71 -11.63 -8.48
N LEU A 103 -10.06 -12.47 -9.26
CA LEU A 103 -9.08 -12.07 -10.28
C LEU A 103 -9.68 -12.28 -11.67
N PRO A 104 -9.47 -11.35 -12.62
CA PRO A 104 -9.92 -11.54 -14.00
C PRO A 104 -9.10 -12.66 -14.68
N LEU A 105 -9.77 -13.70 -15.15
CA LEU A 105 -9.14 -14.81 -15.87
C LEU A 105 -8.99 -14.55 -17.39
N VAL A 106 -9.57 -13.45 -17.88
CA VAL A 106 -9.60 -13.11 -19.32
C VAL A 106 -8.33 -12.44 -19.85
N SER A 107 -7.40 -12.12 -18.97
CA SER A 107 -6.11 -11.50 -19.33
C SER A 107 -4.97 -12.26 -18.70
N ASN A 108 -3.95 -12.58 -19.49
CA ASN A 108 -2.70 -13.08 -18.96
C ASN A 108 -1.89 -11.90 -18.42
N TYR A 109 -1.44 -12.02 -17.19
CA TYR A 109 -0.56 -11.05 -16.56
C TYR A 109 0.83 -11.64 -16.35
N LYS A 110 1.85 -10.88 -16.72
CA LYS A 110 3.18 -11.04 -16.13
C LYS A 110 3.29 -10.04 -14.99
N CYS A 111 3.81 -10.45 -13.84
CA CYS A 111 3.94 -9.57 -12.70
C CYS A 111 5.21 -9.85 -11.90
N VAL A 112 5.78 -8.79 -11.34
CA VAL A 112 6.95 -8.84 -10.44
C VAL A 112 6.58 -8.15 -9.14
N PHE A 113 6.96 -8.78 -8.04
CA PHE A 113 6.73 -8.29 -6.68
C PHE A 113 8.05 -8.20 -5.93
N LYS A 114 8.36 -7.03 -5.35
CA LYS A 114 9.53 -6.83 -4.50
C LYS A 114 9.11 -6.21 -3.17
N LYS A 115 9.82 -6.59 -2.08
CA LYS A 115 9.54 -6.13 -0.72
C LYS A 115 10.81 -5.75 0.01
N LEU A 116 10.85 -4.53 0.53
CA LEU A 116 11.84 -4.08 1.50
C LEU A 116 11.32 -4.31 2.91
N ARG A 117 12.11 -4.94 3.77
CA ARG A 117 11.83 -5.19 5.18
C ARG A 117 13.12 -5.12 6.00
N TRP A 118 12.99 -4.80 7.26
CA TRP A 118 14.14 -4.72 8.16
C TRP A 118 14.72 -6.11 8.48
N ARG A 119 13.86 -7.05 8.86
CA ARG A 119 14.26 -8.40 9.25
C ARG A 119 14.17 -9.38 8.07
N LYS A 120 15.05 -10.40 8.04
CA LYS A 120 14.96 -11.49 7.07
C LYS A 120 13.77 -12.44 7.32
N SER A 121 13.29 -12.49 8.56
CA SER A 121 12.07 -13.25 8.97
C SER A 121 10.79 -12.52 8.57
N VAL A 122 9.63 -13.00 9.05
CA VAL A 122 8.33 -12.34 8.87
C VAL A 122 8.38 -10.93 9.47
N ASP A 123 8.07 -9.92 8.65
CA ASP A 123 8.07 -8.51 9.04
C ASP A 123 7.10 -7.70 8.20
N PHE A 124 6.64 -6.57 8.76
CA PHE A 124 5.88 -5.59 8.00
C PHE A 124 6.73 -4.93 6.93
N THR A 125 6.10 -4.59 5.82
CA THR A 125 6.81 -3.94 4.72
C THR A 125 7.18 -2.49 5.06
N SER A 126 8.39 -2.10 4.66
CA SER A 126 8.82 -0.69 4.61
C SER A 126 8.61 -0.09 3.22
N LEU A 127 8.64 -0.92 2.20
CA LEU A 127 8.27 -0.63 0.82
C LEU A 127 7.87 -1.96 0.16
N THR A 128 6.79 -1.93 -0.58
CA THR A 128 6.39 -3.00 -1.50
C THR A 128 6.19 -2.40 -2.87
N THR A 129 6.69 -3.05 -3.91
CA THR A 129 6.39 -2.74 -5.29
C THR A 129 5.75 -3.95 -5.97
N ALA A 130 4.68 -3.73 -6.71
CA ALA A 130 4.08 -4.70 -7.59
C ALA A 130 3.93 -4.05 -8.97
N VAL A 131 4.52 -4.67 -9.99
CA VAL A 131 4.41 -4.23 -11.38
C VAL A 131 3.76 -5.35 -12.18
N SER A 132 2.70 -5.05 -12.91
CA SER A 132 2.05 -6.00 -13.80
C SER A 132 1.95 -5.44 -15.21
N ILE A 133 2.03 -6.35 -16.20
CA ILE A 133 1.77 -6.07 -17.61
C ILE A 133 0.84 -7.16 -18.13
N ASN A 134 -0.27 -6.76 -18.76
CA ASN A 134 -1.19 -7.71 -19.40
C ASN A 134 -0.95 -7.85 -20.91
N ASP A 135 -1.66 -8.79 -21.55
CA ASP A 135 -1.56 -9.06 -22.99
C ASP A 135 -1.91 -7.85 -23.87
N ALA A 136 -2.77 -6.95 -23.38
CA ALA A 136 -3.11 -5.71 -24.08
C ALA A 136 -2.01 -4.62 -23.91
N GLY A 137 -0.91 -4.96 -23.24
CA GLY A 137 0.19 -4.04 -22.97
C GLY A 137 -0.11 -2.96 -21.91
N LYS A 138 -1.19 -3.12 -21.14
CA LYS A 138 -1.47 -2.22 -20.00
C LYS A 138 -0.52 -2.52 -18.86
N ILE A 139 0.07 -1.48 -18.31
CA ILE A 139 1.00 -1.53 -17.16
C ILE A 139 0.28 -0.99 -15.93
N LYS A 140 0.46 -1.66 -14.79
CA LYS A 140 0.07 -1.14 -13.50
C LYS A 140 1.21 -1.27 -12.49
N ILE A 141 1.59 -0.15 -11.88
CA ILE A 141 2.56 -0.08 -10.79
C ILE A 141 1.78 0.19 -9.51
N VAL A 142 2.01 -0.59 -8.48
CA VAL A 142 1.40 -0.39 -7.16
C VAL A 142 2.48 -0.39 -6.09
N LEU A 143 2.51 0.69 -5.27
CA LEU A 143 3.43 0.80 -4.14
C LEU A 143 2.66 0.63 -2.83
N GLY A 144 3.21 -0.14 -1.90
CA GLY A 144 2.79 -0.26 -0.52
C GLY A 144 3.91 0.16 0.45
N GLY A 145 3.60 0.38 1.72
CA GLY A 145 4.58 0.74 2.74
C GLY A 145 5.01 2.22 2.75
N VAL A 146 4.60 3.03 1.78
CA VAL A 146 5.09 4.40 1.59
C VAL A 146 4.03 5.49 1.68
N ASP A 147 2.78 5.11 1.77
CA ASP A 147 1.63 6.03 1.86
C ASP A 147 0.56 5.38 2.75
N PRO A 148 -0.41 6.12 3.31
CA PRO A 148 -1.54 5.53 4.05
C PRO A 148 -2.45 4.61 3.23
N LYS A 149 -2.33 4.59 1.91
CA LYS A 149 -3.01 3.66 1.00
C LYS A 149 -2.06 3.18 -0.09
N PRO A 150 -2.41 2.14 -0.86
CA PRO A 150 -1.66 1.78 -2.06
C PRO A 150 -1.56 2.96 -3.03
N VAL A 151 -0.36 3.21 -3.56
CA VAL A 151 -0.13 4.22 -4.61
C VAL A 151 -0.17 3.52 -5.94
N VAL A 152 -1.13 3.87 -6.78
CA VAL A 152 -1.34 3.22 -8.09
C VAL A 152 -0.98 4.17 -9.22
N VAL A 153 -0.13 3.69 -10.16
CA VAL A 153 0.18 4.35 -11.44
C VAL A 153 -0.20 3.40 -12.56
N LYS A 154 -0.89 3.91 -13.56
CA LYS A 154 -1.35 3.16 -14.74
C LYS A 154 -0.62 3.69 -15.96
N GLY A 155 -0.21 2.80 -16.85
CA GLY A 155 0.47 3.12 -18.09
C GLY A 155 0.31 2.02 -19.14
N SER A 156 1.08 2.11 -20.18
CA SER A 156 1.10 1.13 -21.30
C SER A 156 2.54 0.84 -21.71
N ARG A 157 2.75 -0.23 -22.48
CA ARG A 157 4.06 -0.55 -23.07
C ARG A 157 4.63 0.53 -24.01
N LYS A 158 3.79 1.46 -24.44
CA LYS A 158 4.19 2.57 -25.33
C LYS A 158 4.73 3.76 -24.54
N ASP A 159 4.48 3.79 -23.23
CA ASP A 159 4.92 4.89 -22.38
C ASP A 159 6.40 4.73 -22.01
N ASP A 160 7.06 5.84 -21.79
CA ASP A 160 8.42 5.84 -21.26
C ASP A 160 8.42 5.33 -19.82
N ILE A 161 9.15 4.23 -19.59
CA ILE A 161 9.27 3.59 -18.29
C ILE A 161 9.85 4.54 -17.24
N SER A 162 10.81 5.36 -17.60
CA SER A 162 11.44 6.33 -16.69
C SER A 162 10.43 7.39 -16.22
N LEU A 163 9.50 7.79 -17.07
CA LEU A 163 8.40 8.67 -16.71
C LEU A 163 7.41 7.99 -15.77
N LEU A 164 7.05 6.72 -16.00
CA LEU A 164 6.18 5.95 -15.11
C LEU A 164 6.80 5.79 -13.72
N ILE A 165 8.09 5.48 -13.64
CA ILE A 165 8.83 5.39 -12.37
C ILE A 165 8.82 6.75 -11.66
N SER A 166 9.13 7.84 -12.37
CA SER A 166 9.11 9.20 -11.83
C SER A 166 7.73 9.59 -11.29
N GLN A 167 6.66 9.23 -12.00
CA GLN A 167 5.28 9.45 -11.55
C GLN A 167 4.97 8.67 -10.27
N ALA A 168 5.41 7.41 -10.15
CA ALA A 168 5.21 6.60 -8.97
C ALA A 168 5.91 7.21 -7.74
N ILE A 169 7.16 7.65 -7.89
CA ILE A 169 7.92 8.32 -6.85
C ILE A 169 7.27 9.65 -6.44
N LYS A 170 6.83 10.45 -7.41
CA LYS A 170 6.19 11.74 -7.15
C LYS A 170 4.84 11.61 -6.44
N LYS A 171 4.09 10.55 -6.77
CA LYS A 171 2.77 10.29 -6.18
C LYS A 171 2.84 9.75 -4.76
N ALA A 172 3.93 9.08 -4.38
CA ALA A 172 4.12 8.52 -3.05
C ALA A 172 4.42 9.62 -2.01
N ARG A 173 3.56 9.70 -0.97
CA ARG A 173 3.71 10.65 0.14
C ARG A 173 4.54 10.04 1.27
N ILE A 174 5.83 9.82 1.00
CA ILE A 174 6.75 9.18 1.93
C ILE A 174 7.08 10.14 3.07
N VAL A 175 6.90 9.71 4.33
CA VAL A 175 7.20 10.48 5.53
C VAL A 175 8.13 9.69 6.46
N GLU A 176 8.76 10.37 7.43
CA GLU A 176 9.65 9.72 8.41
C GLU A 176 8.82 8.98 9.48
N ASN A 177 8.31 7.80 9.13
CA ASN A 177 7.47 6.96 9.98
C ASN A 177 7.85 5.47 9.94
N ASP A 178 9.09 5.18 9.59
CA ASP A 178 9.65 3.84 9.41
C ASP A 178 11.07 3.77 9.98
N VAL A 179 11.61 2.55 10.12
CA VAL A 179 13.02 2.31 10.48
C VAL A 179 13.99 2.74 9.38
N PHE A 180 13.55 2.70 8.12
CA PHE A 180 14.29 3.25 7.00
C PHE A 180 13.90 4.70 6.75
N THR A 181 14.89 5.55 6.45
CA THR A 181 14.66 6.95 6.16
C THR A 181 13.79 7.15 4.91
N ARG A 182 13.11 8.29 4.85
CA ARG A 182 12.32 8.69 3.69
C ARG A 182 13.15 8.69 2.40
N LEU A 183 14.39 9.22 2.47
CA LEU A 183 15.29 9.30 1.32
C LEU A 183 15.64 7.91 0.80
N TYR A 184 16.10 7.02 1.67
CA TYR A 184 16.43 5.65 1.30
C TYR A 184 15.25 4.91 0.67
N ARG A 185 14.05 4.98 1.27
CA ARG A 185 12.87 4.34 0.69
C ARG A 185 12.50 4.91 -0.68
N LYS A 186 12.70 6.22 -0.89
CA LYS A 186 12.48 6.86 -2.20
C LYS A 186 13.44 6.35 -3.26
N GLU A 187 14.72 6.17 -2.93
CA GLU A 187 15.73 5.62 -3.83
C GLU A 187 15.43 4.15 -4.17
N ILE A 188 15.07 3.34 -3.17
CA ILE A 188 14.74 1.93 -3.38
C ILE A 188 13.48 1.75 -4.26
N ILE A 189 12.53 2.68 -4.27
CA ILE A 189 11.42 2.64 -5.26
C ILE A 189 11.98 2.61 -6.68
N SER A 190 12.93 3.51 -7.01
CA SER A 190 13.53 3.55 -8.33
C SER A 190 14.23 2.24 -8.69
N VAL A 191 15.05 1.72 -7.78
CA VAL A 191 15.78 0.45 -7.97
C VAL A 191 14.80 -0.70 -8.20
N PHE A 192 13.82 -0.89 -7.30
CA PHE A 192 12.87 -1.99 -7.40
C PHE A 192 12.01 -1.93 -8.67
N LEU A 193 11.61 -0.73 -9.09
CA LEU A 193 10.82 -0.57 -10.31
C LEU A 193 11.67 -0.82 -11.56
N THR A 194 12.91 -0.30 -11.62
CA THR A 194 13.83 -0.57 -12.73
C THR A 194 14.06 -2.06 -12.90
N ASP A 195 14.49 -2.75 -11.84
CA ASP A 195 14.68 -4.19 -11.86
C ASP A 195 13.41 -4.97 -12.25
N SER A 196 12.23 -4.49 -11.80
CA SER A 196 10.95 -5.15 -12.14
C SER A 196 10.61 -5.01 -13.60
N PHE A 197 10.91 -3.86 -14.21
CA PHE A 197 10.71 -3.67 -15.66
C PHE A 197 11.73 -4.46 -16.49
N GLU A 198 12.98 -4.58 -16.06
CA GLU A 198 13.97 -5.45 -16.69
C GLU A 198 13.52 -6.92 -16.68
N GLU A 199 13.01 -7.42 -15.54
CA GLU A 199 12.47 -8.78 -15.42
C GLU A 199 11.23 -9.02 -16.31
N LEU A 200 10.39 -7.99 -16.53
CA LEU A 200 9.13 -8.12 -17.28
C LEU A 200 9.29 -7.97 -18.79
N LEU A 201 10.28 -7.22 -19.23
CA LEU A 201 10.47 -6.82 -20.63
C LEU A 201 11.67 -7.46 -21.29
N GLY A 202 12.64 -7.96 -20.49
CA GLY A 202 13.79 -8.76 -20.96
C GLY A 202 13.38 -10.17 -21.28
#